data_570b6d7c196463e0f69682063ed9bdb4
#
_entry.id   570b6d7c196463e0f69682063ed9bdb4
#
_cell.length_a   1.000
_cell.length_b   1.000
_cell.length_c   1.000
_cell.angle_alpha   90.00
_cell.angle_beta   90.00
_cell.angle_gamma   90.00
#
_symmetry.space_group_name_H-M   'P 1'
#
loop_
_entity.id
_entity.type
_entity.pdbx_description
1 polymer ?
#
loop_
_entity_poly.entity_id
_entity_poly.type
_entity_poly.pdbx_seq_one_letter_code
_entity_poly.pdbx_strand_id
1 'polypeptide(L)'
;MTRPVITARESDTAADVAKLMAKYNIGCVLVSGRKGETIGIITEQDIVQRIAAKNLVPSKVTVSEAMSKPVVTIKSGANVTDAAKLMNQRKIRRLAVMEDGKLTGILTMKDILEVTPAIIDLASEKSQAGLGRTPRTSTSRLSGYCDECETWSEALVQKDGVFLCQDCAKELGPVEDEN
;
A
#
# COMPACT_ATOMS: atom_id res chain seq x y z
N MET A 1 4.16 -7.23 -8.74
CA MET A 1 4.62 -6.31 -9.83
C MET A 1 3.96 -6.69 -11.14
N THR A 2 3.29 -5.76 -11.81
CA THR A 2 2.54 -5.99 -13.06
C THR A 2 3.44 -5.92 -14.29
N ARG A 3 3.35 -6.92 -15.16
CA ARG A 3 3.97 -7.01 -16.48
C ARG A 3 2.97 -7.64 -17.47
N PRO A 4 2.94 -7.27 -18.78
CA PRO A 4 3.71 -6.18 -19.41
C PRO A 4 3.21 -4.79 -18.97
N VAL A 5 4.08 -3.79 -19.09
CA VAL A 5 3.72 -2.39 -18.79
C VAL A 5 3.04 -1.78 -20.01
N ILE A 6 1.84 -1.24 -19.81
CA ILE A 6 1.12 -0.49 -20.83
C ILE A 6 1.61 0.96 -20.81
N THR A 7 1.97 1.49 -21.98
CA THR A 7 2.46 2.86 -22.15
C THR A 7 1.59 3.63 -23.13
N ALA A 8 1.55 4.95 -22.97
CA ALA A 8 0.96 5.90 -23.89
C ALA A 8 2.02 6.95 -24.27
N ARG A 9 1.81 7.67 -25.37
CA ARG A 9 2.65 8.81 -25.76
C ARG A 9 2.15 10.08 -25.09
N GLU A 10 3.04 11.03 -24.87
CA GLU A 10 2.67 12.35 -24.33
C GLU A 10 1.64 13.10 -25.19
N SER A 11 1.59 12.80 -26.50
CA SER A 11 0.67 13.40 -27.48
C SER A 11 -0.71 12.72 -27.55
N ASP A 12 -0.86 11.54 -26.97
CA ASP A 12 -2.14 10.82 -26.95
C ASP A 12 -3.16 11.60 -26.12
N THR A 13 -4.45 11.31 -26.30
CA THR A 13 -5.51 11.97 -25.53
C THR A 13 -5.79 11.23 -24.23
N ALA A 14 -6.31 11.95 -23.24
CA ALA A 14 -6.78 11.31 -22.00
C ALA A 14 -7.92 10.30 -22.24
N ALA A 15 -8.72 10.50 -23.30
CA ALA A 15 -9.72 9.53 -23.73
C ALA A 15 -9.09 8.21 -24.20
N ASP A 16 -7.99 8.25 -24.92
CA ASP A 16 -7.30 7.05 -25.39
C ASP A 16 -6.71 6.27 -24.22
N VAL A 17 -6.10 6.99 -23.26
CA VAL A 17 -5.59 6.37 -22.03
C VAL A 17 -6.71 5.75 -21.19
N ALA A 18 -7.85 6.44 -21.05
CA ALA A 18 -9.02 5.88 -20.34
C ALA A 18 -9.53 4.59 -20.99
N LYS A 19 -9.55 4.52 -22.34
CA LYS A 19 -9.86 3.29 -23.08
C LYS A 19 -8.85 2.16 -22.81
N LEU A 20 -7.55 2.49 -22.76
CA LEU A 20 -6.51 1.50 -22.40
C LEU A 20 -6.70 0.99 -20.98
N MET A 21 -6.97 1.87 -20.01
CA MET A 21 -7.24 1.47 -18.62
C MET A 21 -8.45 0.54 -18.54
N ALA A 22 -9.55 0.88 -19.20
CA ALA A 22 -10.74 0.04 -19.24
C ALA A 22 -10.50 -1.31 -19.94
N LYS A 23 -9.82 -1.29 -21.09
CA LYS A 23 -9.52 -2.51 -21.88
C LYS A 23 -8.67 -3.52 -21.12
N TYR A 24 -7.65 -3.03 -20.39
CA TYR A 24 -6.70 -3.88 -19.68
C TYR A 24 -7.00 -4.03 -18.18
N ASN A 25 -8.09 -3.42 -17.70
CA ASN A 25 -8.47 -3.38 -16.29
C ASN A 25 -7.32 -2.90 -15.37
N ILE A 26 -6.69 -1.79 -15.74
CA ILE A 26 -5.57 -1.20 -15.04
C ILE A 26 -5.88 0.25 -14.62
N GLY A 27 -5.38 0.66 -13.45
CA GLY A 27 -5.62 1.99 -12.90
C GLY A 27 -4.53 3.02 -13.22
N CYS A 28 -3.56 2.69 -14.10
CA CYS A 28 -2.54 3.64 -14.54
C CYS A 28 -1.88 3.20 -15.85
N VAL A 29 -1.34 4.20 -16.56
CA VAL A 29 -0.54 4.02 -17.78
C VAL A 29 0.73 4.86 -17.63
N LEU A 30 1.89 4.30 -17.96
CA LEU A 30 3.12 5.08 -18.00
C LEU A 30 3.21 5.87 -19.32
N VAL A 31 3.83 7.04 -19.25
CA VAL A 31 3.93 7.95 -20.40
C VAL A 31 5.36 7.94 -20.92
N SER A 32 5.49 7.64 -22.21
CA SER A 32 6.77 7.67 -22.90
C SER A 32 6.96 9.01 -23.65
N GLY A 33 8.15 9.54 -23.51
CA GLY A 33 8.61 10.70 -24.29
C GLY A 33 9.03 10.30 -25.71
N ARG A 34 9.49 11.30 -26.46
CA ARG A 34 9.86 11.14 -27.88
C ARG A 34 11.02 10.17 -28.13
N LYS A 35 11.93 10.01 -27.15
CA LYS A 35 13.07 9.09 -27.21
C LYS A 35 12.79 7.72 -26.59
N GLY A 36 11.54 7.44 -26.21
CA GLY A 36 11.13 6.20 -25.54
C GLY A 36 11.40 6.14 -24.03
N GLU A 37 11.92 7.23 -23.44
CA GLU A 37 12.11 7.36 -22.01
C GLU A 37 10.77 7.47 -21.28
N THR A 38 10.69 6.97 -20.04
CA THR A 38 9.50 7.12 -19.18
C THR A 38 9.54 8.50 -18.53
N ILE A 39 8.63 9.38 -18.91
CA ILE A 39 8.60 10.78 -18.47
C ILE A 39 7.53 11.06 -17.42
N GLY A 40 6.49 10.25 -17.36
CA GLY A 40 5.36 10.47 -16.46
C GLY A 40 4.49 9.24 -16.27
N ILE A 41 3.47 9.41 -15.46
CA ILE A 41 2.41 8.43 -15.22
C ILE A 41 1.06 9.16 -15.23
N ILE A 42 0.06 8.55 -15.83
CA ILE A 42 -1.34 8.98 -15.74
C ILE A 42 -2.15 7.91 -15.05
N THR A 43 -2.95 8.31 -14.07
CA THR A 43 -3.74 7.42 -13.22
C THR A 43 -5.24 7.75 -13.34
N GLU A 44 -6.09 6.84 -12.88
CA GLU A 44 -7.53 7.10 -12.74
C GLU A 44 -7.79 8.36 -11.89
N GLN A 45 -7.00 8.60 -10.86
CA GLN A 45 -7.09 9.78 -10.02
C GLN A 45 -6.77 11.06 -10.79
N ASP A 46 -5.77 11.05 -11.68
CA ASP A 46 -5.45 12.20 -12.53
C ASP A 46 -6.61 12.50 -13.48
N ILE A 47 -7.23 11.47 -14.06
CA ILE A 47 -8.42 11.64 -14.94
C ILE A 47 -9.57 12.26 -14.14
N VAL A 48 -9.84 11.77 -12.93
CA VAL A 48 -10.92 12.34 -12.10
C VAL A 48 -10.62 13.77 -11.70
N GLN A 49 -9.43 14.05 -11.15
CA GLN A 49 -9.11 15.36 -10.57
C GLN A 49 -8.78 16.43 -11.60
N ARG A 50 -8.12 16.07 -12.70
CA ARG A 50 -7.61 17.04 -13.67
C ARG A 50 -8.52 17.21 -14.89
N ILE A 51 -9.43 16.27 -15.13
CA ILE A 51 -10.31 16.28 -16.30
C ILE A 51 -11.77 16.32 -15.87
N ALA A 52 -12.28 15.26 -15.21
CA ALA A 52 -13.69 15.16 -14.86
C ALA A 52 -14.13 16.27 -13.88
N ALA A 53 -13.37 16.50 -12.80
CA ALA A 53 -13.69 17.55 -11.82
C ALA A 53 -13.62 18.98 -12.38
N LYS A 54 -12.92 19.16 -13.52
CA LYS A 54 -12.84 20.45 -14.22
C LYS A 54 -13.78 20.54 -15.41
N ASN A 55 -14.65 19.55 -15.59
CA ASN A 55 -15.61 19.47 -16.71
C ASN A 55 -14.95 19.59 -18.09
N LEU A 56 -13.72 19.06 -18.24
CA LEU A 56 -13.00 19.04 -19.50
C LEU A 56 -13.39 17.82 -20.34
N VAL A 57 -13.33 17.98 -21.66
CA VAL A 57 -13.58 16.89 -22.61
C VAL A 57 -12.34 16.03 -22.75
N PRO A 58 -12.33 14.74 -22.35
CA PRO A 58 -11.11 13.91 -22.34
C PRO A 58 -10.41 13.77 -23.68
N SER A 59 -11.16 13.83 -24.80
CA SER A 59 -10.59 13.76 -26.15
C SER A 59 -9.88 15.05 -26.60
N LYS A 60 -10.01 16.15 -25.84
CA LYS A 60 -9.35 17.42 -26.11
C LYS A 60 -8.20 17.71 -25.15
N VAL A 61 -7.96 16.85 -24.16
CA VAL A 61 -6.88 16.98 -23.19
C VAL A 61 -5.78 15.98 -23.54
N THR A 62 -4.56 16.45 -23.72
CA THR A 62 -3.40 15.58 -23.97
C THR A 62 -2.94 14.88 -22.70
N VAL A 63 -2.28 13.73 -22.85
CA VAL A 63 -1.66 13.01 -21.74
C VAL A 63 -0.61 13.89 -21.06
N SER A 64 0.14 14.67 -21.81
CA SER A 64 1.15 15.62 -21.29
C SER A 64 0.56 16.65 -20.30
N GLU A 65 -0.68 17.07 -20.52
CA GLU A 65 -1.40 18.03 -19.65
C GLU A 65 -1.98 17.36 -18.40
N ALA A 66 -2.37 16.07 -18.54
CA ALA A 66 -3.05 15.34 -17.48
C ALA A 66 -2.12 14.50 -16.59
N MET A 67 -0.93 14.09 -17.09
CA MET A 67 -0.02 13.19 -16.37
C MET A 67 0.60 13.83 -15.13
N SER A 68 1.04 12.98 -14.20
CA SER A 68 1.95 13.34 -13.11
C SER A 68 3.39 13.10 -13.54
N LYS A 69 4.25 14.09 -13.36
CA LYS A 69 5.68 14.06 -13.68
C LYS A 69 6.52 14.83 -12.67
N PRO A 70 7.81 14.45 -12.43
CA PRO A 70 8.44 13.24 -12.94
C PRO A 70 7.84 11.97 -12.34
N VAL A 71 7.99 10.83 -13.05
CA VAL A 71 7.60 9.53 -12.48
C VAL A 71 8.54 9.14 -11.34
N VAL A 72 8.00 8.65 -10.24
CA VAL A 72 8.80 8.14 -9.13
C VAL A 72 9.19 6.70 -9.42
N THR A 73 10.48 6.43 -9.38
CA THR A 73 11.06 5.14 -9.74
C THR A 73 11.68 4.44 -8.55
N ILE A 74 11.82 3.11 -8.66
CA ILE A 74 12.56 2.27 -7.72
C ILE A 74 13.36 1.22 -8.50
N LYS A 75 14.51 0.79 -7.98
CA LYS A 75 15.30 -0.29 -8.60
C LYS A 75 14.65 -1.64 -8.39
N SER A 76 14.80 -2.57 -9.36
CA SER A 76 14.22 -3.93 -9.29
C SER A 76 14.69 -4.74 -8.07
N GLY A 77 15.93 -4.52 -7.62
CA GLY A 77 16.52 -5.17 -6.43
C GLY A 77 16.24 -4.47 -5.09
N ALA A 78 15.42 -3.42 -5.05
CA ALA A 78 15.10 -2.72 -3.80
C ALA A 78 14.18 -3.57 -2.89
N ASN A 79 14.30 -3.37 -1.57
CA ASN A 79 13.47 -4.06 -0.61
C ASN A 79 12.01 -3.54 -0.65
N VAL A 80 11.07 -4.44 -0.36
CA VAL A 80 9.63 -4.11 -0.28
C VAL A 80 9.36 -3.01 0.75
N THR A 81 10.10 -3.03 1.87
CA THR A 81 10.01 -2.00 2.92
C THR A 81 10.41 -0.61 2.41
N ASP A 82 11.45 -0.53 1.57
CA ASP A 82 11.89 0.75 1.00
C ASP A 82 10.88 1.28 -0.02
N ALA A 83 10.27 0.38 -0.80
CA ALA A 83 9.18 0.72 -1.69
C ALA A 83 7.97 1.28 -0.93
N ALA A 84 7.56 0.62 0.16
CA ALA A 84 6.45 1.07 1.00
C ALA A 84 6.74 2.44 1.65
N LYS A 85 7.95 2.64 2.19
CA LYS A 85 8.38 3.93 2.74
C LYS A 85 8.34 5.04 1.70
N LEU A 86 8.86 4.78 0.49
CA LEU A 86 8.87 5.75 -0.61
C LEU A 86 7.46 6.12 -1.05
N MET A 87 6.55 5.13 -1.18
CA MET A 87 5.14 5.37 -1.50
C MET A 87 4.48 6.26 -0.44
N ASN A 88 4.71 5.98 0.85
CA ASN A 88 4.15 6.77 1.96
C ASN A 88 4.69 8.20 2.00
N GLN A 89 6.01 8.37 1.89
CA GLN A 89 6.66 9.69 1.88
C GLN A 89 6.17 10.58 0.73
N ARG A 90 5.98 10.00 -0.45
CA ARG A 90 5.52 10.70 -1.66
C ARG A 90 4.00 10.75 -1.79
N LYS A 91 3.26 10.12 -0.87
CA LYS A 91 1.78 9.99 -0.89
C LYS A 91 1.28 9.42 -2.22
N ILE A 92 1.99 8.42 -2.76
CA ILE A 92 1.67 7.71 -4.00
C ILE A 92 1.49 6.22 -3.71
N ARG A 93 0.76 5.54 -4.58
CA ARG A 93 0.45 4.10 -4.45
C ARG A 93 1.09 3.24 -5.54
N ARG A 94 1.93 3.84 -6.39
CA ARG A 94 2.57 3.18 -7.54
C ARG A 94 3.98 3.71 -7.73
N LEU A 95 4.89 2.80 -8.11
CA LEU A 95 6.28 3.11 -8.46
C LEU A 95 6.61 2.44 -9.79
N ALA A 96 7.30 3.14 -10.67
CA ALA A 96 7.88 2.51 -11.84
C ALA A 96 9.15 1.75 -11.44
N VAL A 97 9.25 0.47 -11.81
CA VAL A 97 10.40 -0.36 -11.47
C VAL A 97 11.40 -0.30 -12.61
N MET A 98 12.63 0.08 -12.29
CA MET A 98 13.73 0.24 -13.23
C MET A 98 14.82 -0.79 -13.00
N GLU A 99 15.39 -1.30 -14.09
CA GLU A 99 16.56 -2.19 -14.10
C GLU A 99 17.47 -1.75 -15.22
N ASP A 100 18.72 -1.45 -14.91
CA ASP A 100 19.73 -0.95 -15.86
C ASP A 100 19.24 0.20 -16.74
N GLY A 101 18.51 1.14 -16.13
CA GLY A 101 17.94 2.30 -16.81
C GLY A 101 16.70 2.00 -17.68
N LYS A 102 16.24 0.76 -17.72
CA LYS A 102 15.06 0.34 -18.48
C LYS A 102 13.87 0.11 -17.55
N LEU A 103 12.69 0.49 -18.03
CA LEU A 103 11.45 0.21 -17.34
C LEU A 103 11.13 -1.29 -17.43
N THR A 104 10.96 -1.95 -16.28
CA THR A 104 10.69 -3.40 -16.20
C THR A 104 9.33 -3.74 -15.62
N GLY A 105 8.66 -2.81 -14.94
CA GLY A 105 7.36 -3.08 -14.35
C GLY A 105 6.79 -1.90 -13.58
N ILE A 106 5.60 -2.12 -13.03
CA ILE A 106 4.95 -1.21 -12.07
C ILE A 106 4.74 -1.99 -10.78
N LEU A 107 5.18 -1.41 -9.66
CA LEU A 107 4.89 -1.90 -8.31
C LEU A 107 3.79 -1.04 -7.71
N THR A 108 2.75 -1.68 -7.19
CA THR A 108 1.63 -1.01 -6.55
C THR A 108 1.57 -1.33 -5.05
N MET A 109 0.85 -0.51 -4.27
CA MET A 109 0.60 -0.81 -2.86
C MET A 109 -0.14 -2.16 -2.70
N LYS A 110 -1.01 -2.52 -3.65
CA LYS A 110 -1.69 -3.81 -3.65
C LYS A 110 -0.69 -4.98 -3.74
N ASP A 111 0.30 -4.90 -4.63
CA ASP A 111 1.36 -5.92 -4.75
C ASP A 111 2.11 -6.11 -3.41
N ILE A 112 2.37 -5.01 -2.68
CA ILE A 112 3.02 -5.07 -1.37
C ILE A 112 2.13 -5.78 -0.35
N LEU A 113 0.85 -5.42 -0.30
CA LEU A 113 -0.11 -6.02 0.62
C LEU A 113 -0.33 -7.51 0.35
N GLU A 114 -0.32 -7.94 -0.90
CA GLU A 114 -0.48 -9.35 -1.28
C GLU A 114 0.67 -10.25 -0.77
N VAL A 115 1.89 -9.74 -0.66
CA VAL A 115 3.04 -10.52 -0.17
C VAL A 115 3.26 -10.39 1.34
N THR A 116 2.61 -9.44 1.99
CA THR A 116 2.80 -9.15 3.43
C THR A 116 2.45 -10.36 4.33
N PRO A 117 1.34 -11.09 4.15
CA PRO A 117 1.03 -12.27 4.96
C PRO A 117 2.15 -13.31 4.92
N ALA A 118 2.64 -13.66 3.73
CA ALA A 118 3.71 -14.63 3.58
C ALA A 118 5.03 -14.20 4.27
N ILE A 119 5.32 -12.89 4.29
CA ILE A 119 6.49 -12.35 5.00
C ILE A 119 6.31 -12.50 6.52
N ILE A 120 5.10 -12.26 7.04
CA ILE A 120 4.78 -12.42 8.46
C ILE A 120 4.91 -13.89 8.87
N ASP A 121 4.37 -14.81 8.08
CA ASP A 121 4.44 -16.25 8.34
C ASP A 121 5.89 -16.74 8.38
N LEU A 122 6.70 -16.37 7.40
CA LEU A 122 8.13 -16.69 7.36
C LEU A 122 8.91 -16.08 8.54
N ALA A 123 8.56 -14.88 8.99
CA ALA A 123 9.17 -14.26 10.16
C ALA A 123 8.80 -15.00 11.44
N SER A 124 7.56 -15.47 11.57
CA SER A 124 7.08 -16.27 12.69
C SER A 124 7.79 -17.62 12.77
N GLU A 125 7.91 -18.33 11.63
CA GLU A 125 8.63 -19.61 11.55
C GLU A 125 10.11 -19.47 11.93
N LYS A 126 10.79 -18.43 11.44
CA LYS A 126 12.19 -18.15 11.80
C LYS A 126 12.34 -17.81 13.28
N SER A 127 11.37 -17.09 13.87
CA SER A 127 11.35 -16.83 15.31
C SER A 127 11.19 -18.10 16.14
N GLN A 128 10.45 -19.08 15.64
CA GLN A 128 10.26 -20.37 16.31
C GLN A 128 11.44 -21.34 16.13
N ALA A 129 12.11 -21.27 14.96
CA ALA A 129 13.23 -22.17 14.63
C ALA A 129 14.60 -21.71 15.20
N GLY A 130 14.73 -20.46 15.62
CA GLY A 130 16.03 -19.83 15.91
C GLY A 130 16.37 -19.55 17.36
N LEU A 131 15.53 -19.89 18.36
CA LEU A 131 15.83 -19.59 19.76
C LEU A 131 15.47 -20.77 20.67
N GLY A 132 16.52 -21.36 21.20
CA GLY A 132 16.41 -22.16 22.43
C GLY A 132 15.62 -21.35 23.46
N ARG A 133 14.59 -21.99 23.99
CA ARG A 133 13.57 -21.46 24.91
C ARG A 133 14.22 -20.75 26.09
N THR A 134 14.14 -19.44 26.12
CA THR A 134 13.90 -18.74 27.37
C THR A 134 12.44 -18.27 27.31
N PRO A 135 11.62 -18.58 28.31
CA PRO A 135 10.26 -18.04 28.35
C PRO A 135 10.36 -16.55 28.65
N ARG A 136 10.41 -15.72 27.61
CA ARG A 136 10.06 -14.31 27.77
C ARG A 136 8.54 -14.25 27.82
N THR A 137 7.99 -14.17 29.01
CA THR A 137 6.69 -13.57 29.27
C THR A 137 6.72 -12.11 28.79
N SER A 138 6.66 -11.90 27.48
CA SER A 138 6.29 -10.61 26.93
C SER A 138 4.77 -10.55 26.96
N THR A 139 4.21 -10.14 28.10
CA THR A 139 2.92 -9.51 28.11
C THR A 139 3.03 -8.30 27.19
N SER A 140 2.70 -8.47 25.91
CA SER A 140 2.43 -7.35 25.02
C SER A 140 1.25 -6.61 25.64
N ARG A 141 1.54 -5.49 26.34
CA ARG A 141 0.50 -4.64 26.91
C ARG A 141 -0.25 -4.03 25.74
N LEU A 142 -1.45 -4.53 25.49
CA LEU A 142 -2.38 -3.92 24.56
C LEU A 142 -2.82 -2.59 25.17
N SER A 143 -2.63 -1.50 24.43
CA SER A 143 -3.15 -0.18 24.81
C SER A 143 -4.34 0.18 23.92
N GLY A 144 -5.36 0.79 24.51
CA GLY A 144 -6.60 1.15 23.81
C GLY A 144 -7.67 1.66 24.76
N TYR A 145 -8.88 1.81 24.23
CA TYR A 145 -10.06 2.13 25.06
C TYR A 145 -10.61 0.86 25.70
N CYS A 146 -10.98 0.98 26.98
CA CYS A 146 -11.66 -0.08 27.73
C CYS A 146 -13.10 -0.21 27.21
N ASP A 147 -13.54 -1.42 26.90
CA ASP A 147 -14.89 -1.68 26.38
C ASP A 147 -15.98 -1.40 27.40
N GLU A 148 -15.66 -1.37 28.72
CA GLU A 148 -16.62 -1.13 29.81
C GLU A 148 -16.72 0.36 30.18
N CYS A 149 -15.59 1.03 30.44
CA CYS A 149 -15.60 2.41 30.94
C CYS A 149 -15.21 3.45 29.88
N GLU A 150 -14.92 3.03 28.65
CA GLU A 150 -14.53 3.87 27.51
C GLU A 150 -13.30 4.77 27.78
N THR A 151 -12.53 4.50 28.83
CA THR A 151 -11.33 5.26 29.17
C THR A 151 -10.11 4.65 28.50
N TRP A 152 -9.19 5.49 28.05
CA TRP A 152 -7.92 5.04 27.47
C TRP A 152 -7.04 4.37 28.53
N SER A 153 -6.51 3.19 28.24
CA SER A 153 -5.58 2.44 29.09
C SER A 153 -4.33 2.04 28.33
N GLU A 154 -3.18 2.19 28.96
CA GLU A 154 -1.89 1.72 28.41
C GLU A 154 -1.70 0.20 28.56
N ALA A 155 -2.58 -0.46 29.31
CA ALA A 155 -2.54 -1.89 29.57
C ALA A 155 -3.95 -2.46 29.65
N LEU A 156 -4.46 -2.97 28.53
CA LEU A 156 -5.72 -3.69 28.45
C LEU A 156 -5.50 -5.18 28.73
N VAL A 157 -6.48 -5.79 29.39
CA VAL A 157 -6.59 -7.23 29.63
C VAL A 157 -7.77 -7.74 28.82
N GLN A 158 -7.56 -8.79 28.02
CA GLN A 158 -8.66 -9.45 27.32
C GLN A 158 -9.33 -10.46 28.25
N LYS A 159 -10.64 -10.33 28.43
CA LYS A 159 -11.46 -11.21 29.22
C LYS A 159 -12.79 -11.45 28.49
N ASP A 160 -13.15 -12.69 28.25
CA ASP A 160 -14.40 -13.09 27.57
C ASP A 160 -14.68 -12.38 26.25
N GLY A 161 -13.60 -12.10 25.49
CA GLY A 161 -13.69 -11.44 24.18
C GLY A 161 -13.74 -9.92 24.22
N VAL A 162 -13.78 -9.28 25.41
CA VAL A 162 -13.73 -7.81 25.60
C VAL A 162 -12.37 -7.36 26.13
N PHE A 163 -12.00 -6.11 25.85
CA PHE A 163 -10.75 -5.50 26.30
C PHE A 163 -11.01 -4.52 27.44
N LEU A 164 -10.55 -4.85 28.64
CA LEU A 164 -10.82 -4.09 29.86
C LEU A 164 -9.55 -3.41 30.39
N CYS A 165 -9.69 -2.22 30.96
CA CYS A 165 -8.62 -1.64 31.78
C CYS A 165 -8.43 -2.45 33.06
N GLN A 166 -7.29 -2.27 33.75
CA GLN A 166 -6.95 -3.04 34.95
C GLN A 166 -7.98 -2.89 36.07
N ASP A 167 -8.67 -1.76 36.15
CA ASP A 167 -9.66 -1.49 37.21
C ASP A 167 -10.97 -2.22 36.90
N CYS A 168 -11.52 -2.10 35.70
CA CYS A 168 -12.71 -2.85 35.27
C CYS A 168 -12.49 -4.38 35.28
N ALA A 169 -11.28 -4.81 34.91
CA ALA A 169 -10.94 -6.24 34.95
C ALA A 169 -10.93 -6.82 36.38
N LYS A 170 -10.60 -6.01 37.39
CA LYS A 170 -10.66 -6.42 38.82
C LYS A 170 -12.09 -6.47 39.36
N GLU A 171 -12.95 -5.55 38.94
CA GLU A 171 -14.33 -5.48 39.34
C GLU A 171 -15.16 -6.67 38.85
N LEU A 172 -14.82 -7.24 37.69
CA LEU A 172 -15.48 -8.42 37.10
C LEU A 172 -15.05 -9.77 37.72
N GLY A 173 -14.19 -9.75 38.74
CA GLY A 173 -13.79 -10.94 39.51
C GLY A 173 -12.86 -11.90 38.76
N PRO A 174 -12.29 -12.91 39.44
CA PRO A 174 -11.49 -13.94 38.78
C PRO A 174 -12.38 -14.84 37.90
N VAL A 175 -11.85 -15.27 36.74
CA VAL A 175 -12.49 -16.32 35.94
C VAL A 175 -12.43 -17.62 36.73
N GLU A 176 -13.57 -18.24 37.00
CA GLU A 176 -13.60 -19.62 37.44
C GLU A 176 -13.24 -20.50 36.26
N ASP A 177 -12.05 -21.10 36.29
CA ASP A 177 -11.65 -22.12 35.32
C ASP A 177 -12.59 -23.30 35.45
N GLU A 178 -13.55 -23.42 34.55
CA GLU A 178 -14.29 -24.68 34.38
C GLU A 178 -13.34 -25.75 33.85
N ASN A 179 -13.11 -26.73 34.65
CA ASN A 179 -12.28 -27.91 34.47
C ASN A 179 -12.91 -28.88 33.47
#